data_56f8589415a54ca3f887815f062d4bb1
#
_entry.id   56f8589415a54ca3f887815f062d4bb1
#
_cell.length_a   1.000
_cell.length_b   1.000
_cell.length_c   1.000
_cell.angle_alpha   90.00
_cell.angle_beta   90.00
_cell.angle_gamma   90.00
#
_symmetry.space_group_name_H-M   'P 1'
#
loop_
_entity.id
_entity.type
_entity.pdbx_description
1 polymer ?
#
loop_
_entity_poly.entity_id
_entity_poly.type
_entity_poly.pdbx_seq_one_letter_code
_entity_poly.pdbx_strand_id
1 'polypeptide(L)'
;MTCHTAHAFTDIAELDGGKVAKIEFPNPNDLTTFHVSVTPDTGFWKGATYLFTFQIPDHYPHTPPKVHCETRIYHPNINLEGKVCLNILREDWKPVLDINAVIYGLIYLFYEPNPDDPLNHEAAELFRRDVNQFQRLVERTLRGGILDGTQFQRLV
;
A
#
# COMPACT_ATOMS: atom_id res chain seq x y z
N MET A 1 18.39 -3.05 -15.14
CA MET A 1 17.88 -1.86 -14.44
C MET A 1 18.81 -0.70 -14.70
N THR A 2 18.27 0.43 -15.08
CA THR A 2 19.06 1.63 -15.37
C THR A 2 19.45 2.35 -14.08
N CYS A 3 20.54 3.14 -14.11
CA CYS A 3 21.01 3.99 -13.01
C CYS A 3 19.92 4.89 -12.41
N HIS A 4 18.91 5.24 -13.18
CA HIS A 4 17.77 6.07 -12.78
C HIS A 4 16.89 5.41 -11.71
N THR A 5 16.78 4.10 -11.72
CA THR A 5 15.95 3.38 -10.75
C THR A 5 16.60 3.37 -9.36
N ALA A 6 17.93 3.26 -9.30
CA ALA A 6 18.67 3.29 -8.03
C ALA A 6 18.58 4.66 -7.35
N HIS A 7 18.65 5.77 -8.12
CA HIS A 7 18.49 7.13 -7.59
C HIS A 7 17.08 7.38 -7.07
N ALA A 8 16.04 6.89 -7.77
CA ALA A 8 14.65 7.03 -7.36
C ALA A 8 14.40 6.42 -5.98
N PHE A 9 14.99 5.25 -5.69
CA PHE A 9 14.85 4.59 -4.39
C PHE A 9 15.54 5.35 -3.25
N THR A 10 16.65 6.04 -3.54
CA THR A 10 17.38 6.83 -2.54
C THR A 10 16.58 8.05 -2.11
N ASP A 11 15.90 8.70 -3.07
CA ASP A 11 15.16 9.94 -2.82
C ASP A 11 13.97 9.74 -1.86
N ILE A 12 13.29 8.58 -1.88
CA ILE A 12 12.20 8.30 -0.94
C ILE A 12 12.71 8.14 0.48
N ALA A 13 13.81 7.39 0.64
CA ALA A 13 14.41 7.20 1.95
C ALA A 13 14.89 8.51 2.55
N GLU A 14 15.26 9.49 1.71
CA GLU A 14 15.72 10.81 2.14
C GLU A 14 14.57 11.76 2.49
N LEU A 15 13.44 11.71 1.75
CA LEU A 15 12.34 12.67 1.91
C LEU A 15 11.61 12.57 3.24
N ASP A 16 11.44 11.39 3.79
CA ASP A 16 10.76 11.19 5.08
C ASP A 16 11.67 10.61 6.17
N GLY A 17 12.96 10.48 5.86
CA GLY A 17 13.93 9.83 6.76
C GLY A 17 13.65 8.35 6.98
N GLY A 18 12.87 7.72 6.10
CA GLY A 18 12.48 6.31 6.21
C GLY A 18 11.47 6.02 7.31
N LYS A 19 10.79 7.05 7.81
CA LYS A 19 9.82 6.90 8.92
C LYS A 19 8.50 6.29 8.47
N VAL A 20 7.99 6.70 7.31
CA VAL A 20 6.70 6.24 6.78
C VAL A 20 6.87 5.08 5.83
N ALA A 21 7.88 5.12 4.96
CA ALA A 21 8.12 4.06 3.98
C ALA A 21 9.58 3.60 4.00
N LYS A 22 9.77 2.29 3.90
CA LYS A 22 11.07 1.64 3.80
C LYS A 22 11.10 0.69 2.62
N ILE A 23 12.19 0.70 1.85
CA ILE A 23 12.39 -0.21 0.73
C ILE A 23 13.47 -1.22 1.09
N GLU A 24 13.18 -2.51 0.85
CA GLU A 24 14.12 -3.61 1.08
C GLU A 24 14.16 -4.53 -0.15
N PHE A 25 15.37 -4.93 -0.53
CA PHE A 25 15.57 -5.91 -1.60
C PHE A 25 15.89 -7.25 -0.94
N PRO A 26 14.95 -8.24 -0.96
CA PRO A 26 15.21 -9.56 -0.36
C PRO A 26 16.36 -10.27 -1.05
N ASN A 27 16.54 -10.05 -2.36
CA ASN A 27 17.69 -10.51 -3.11
C ASN A 27 18.42 -9.30 -3.72
N PRO A 28 19.60 -8.91 -3.19
CA PRO A 28 20.34 -7.75 -3.71
C PRO A 28 20.77 -7.89 -5.17
N ASN A 29 20.78 -9.10 -5.72
CA ASN A 29 21.13 -9.37 -7.12
C ASN A 29 19.93 -9.28 -8.06
N ASP A 30 18.71 -9.19 -7.51
CA ASP A 30 17.48 -9.04 -8.28
C ASP A 30 16.73 -7.78 -7.82
N LEU A 31 16.90 -6.69 -8.57
CA LEU A 31 16.23 -5.43 -8.28
C LEU A 31 14.82 -5.35 -8.88
N THR A 32 14.32 -6.39 -9.53
CA THR A 32 12.99 -6.44 -10.11
C THR A 32 11.92 -6.86 -9.12
N THR A 33 12.31 -7.42 -7.97
CA THR A 33 11.41 -7.77 -6.87
C THR A 33 11.91 -7.13 -5.58
N PHE A 34 11.08 -6.34 -4.93
CA PHE A 34 11.43 -5.69 -3.68
C PHE A 34 10.21 -5.49 -2.79
N HIS A 35 10.45 -5.21 -1.53
CA HIS A 35 9.42 -4.94 -0.53
C HIS A 35 9.41 -3.47 -0.16
N VAL A 36 8.21 -2.93 0.04
CA VAL A 36 8.00 -1.60 0.61
C VAL A 36 7.15 -1.76 1.86
N SER A 37 7.68 -1.36 3.00
CA SER A 37 6.95 -1.31 4.26
C SER A 37 6.42 0.09 4.47
N VAL A 38 5.12 0.22 4.72
CA VAL A 38 4.48 1.51 5.00
C VAL A 38 3.96 1.49 6.44
N THR A 39 4.39 2.49 7.21
CA THR A 39 3.92 2.72 8.58
C THR A 39 3.33 4.12 8.68
N PRO A 40 2.00 4.26 8.52
CA PRO A 40 1.37 5.57 8.59
C PRO A 40 1.61 6.26 9.94
N ASP A 41 1.87 7.55 9.93
CA ASP A 41 2.09 8.35 11.15
C ASP A 41 0.83 9.04 11.64
N THR A 42 -0.24 9.05 10.83
CA THR A 42 -1.57 9.59 11.17
C THR A 42 -2.66 8.76 10.52
N GLY A 43 -3.91 8.98 10.94
CA GLY A 43 -5.10 8.36 10.35
C GLY A 43 -5.49 7.04 11.00
N PHE A 44 -6.39 6.31 10.33
CA PHE A 44 -7.00 5.09 10.88
C PHE A 44 -6.00 3.97 11.16
N TRP A 45 -4.94 3.87 10.34
CA TRP A 45 -3.94 2.80 10.41
C TRP A 45 -2.63 3.24 11.07
N LYS A 46 -2.66 4.35 11.77
CA LYS A 46 -1.46 4.91 12.45
C LYS A 46 -0.75 3.87 13.29
N GLY A 47 0.56 3.77 13.11
CA GLY A 47 1.44 2.91 13.91
C GLY A 47 1.52 1.47 13.46
N ALA A 48 0.65 1.02 12.57
CA ALA A 48 0.72 -0.32 11.99
C ALA A 48 1.64 -0.33 10.77
N THR A 49 2.37 -1.41 10.57
CA THR A 49 3.26 -1.57 9.43
C THR A 49 2.68 -2.57 8.43
N TYR A 50 2.57 -2.15 7.18
CA TYR A 50 2.04 -2.96 6.08
C TYR A 50 3.13 -3.21 5.06
N LEU A 51 3.29 -4.49 4.70
CA LEU A 51 4.30 -4.92 3.73
C LEU A 51 3.68 -5.07 2.35
N PHE A 52 4.27 -4.41 1.38
CA PHE A 52 3.90 -4.52 -0.04
C PHE A 52 5.03 -5.15 -0.82
N THR A 53 4.68 -6.09 -1.72
CA THR A 53 5.64 -6.65 -2.67
C THR A 53 5.46 -5.95 -4.00
N PHE A 54 6.57 -5.47 -4.56
CA PHE A 54 6.65 -4.86 -5.89
C PHE A 54 7.36 -5.81 -6.83
N GLN A 55 6.76 -6.02 -8.00
CA GLN A 55 7.38 -6.76 -9.10
C GLN A 55 7.43 -5.87 -10.33
N ILE A 56 8.64 -5.68 -10.86
CA ILE A 56 8.87 -4.87 -12.06
C ILE A 56 8.79 -5.81 -13.27
N PRO A 57 7.77 -5.63 -14.15
CA PRO A 57 7.62 -6.49 -15.32
C PRO A 57 8.65 -6.17 -16.39
N ASP A 58 8.83 -7.10 -17.34
CA ASP A 58 9.83 -6.99 -18.42
C ASP A 58 9.60 -5.74 -19.30
N HIS A 59 8.35 -5.35 -19.50
CA HIS A 59 8.00 -4.19 -20.32
C HIS A 59 7.96 -2.87 -19.56
N TYR A 60 8.39 -2.87 -18.29
CA TYR A 60 8.53 -1.62 -17.54
C TYR A 60 9.50 -0.67 -18.27
N PRO A 61 9.23 0.62 -18.43
CA PRO A 61 8.15 1.42 -17.81
C PRO A 61 6.87 1.53 -18.64
N HIS A 62 6.72 0.80 -19.75
CA HIS A 62 5.46 0.82 -20.53
C HIS A 62 4.33 0.10 -19.80
N THR A 63 4.67 -0.96 -19.07
CA THR A 63 3.75 -1.66 -18.17
C THR A 63 4.06 -1.24 -16.74
N PRO A 64 3.03 -0.96 -15.92
CA PRO A 64 3.25 -0.53 -14.53
C PRO A 64 3.83 -1.66 -13.68
N PRO A 65 4.43 -1.34 -12.52
CA PRO A 65 4.81 -2.38 -11.56
C PRO A 65 3.58 -3.09 -11.03
N LYS A 66 3.75 -4.35 -10.62
CA LYS A 66 2.73 -5.12 -9.91
C LYS A 66 2.95 -4.95 -8.42
N VAL A 67 1.88 -4.60 -7.70
CA VAL A 67 1.93 -4.34 -6.26
C VAL A 67 0.92 -5.23 -5.56
N HIS A 68 1.36 -5.89 -4.50
CA HIS A 68 0.53 -6.75 -3.67
C HIS A 68 0.77 -6.44 -2.19
N CYS A 69 -0.31 -6.31 -1.40
CA CYS A 69 -0.23 -6.12 0.04
C CYS A 69 -0.16 -7.48 0.72
N GLU A 70 0.97 -7.80 1.34
CA GLU A 70 1.20 -9.08 2.01
C GLU A 70 0.54 -9.12 3.39
N THR A 71 0.41 -7.97 4.03
CA THR A 71 -0.23 -7.84 5.35
C THR A 71 -1.73 -7.68 5.17
N ARG A 72 -2.52 -8.55 5.80
CA ARG A 72 -3.98 -8.43 5.73
C ARG A 72 -4.45 -7.13 6.36
N ILE A 73 -5.28 -6.39 5.62
CA ILE A 73 -5.76 -5.06 6.01
C ILE A 73 -7.26 -4.93 5.75
N TYR A 74 -7.95 -4.21 6.62
CA TYR A 74 -9.33 -3.76 6.40
C TYR A 74 -9.28 -2.34 5.84
N HIS A 75 -9.45 -2.22 4.51
CA HIS A 75 -9.30 -0.96 3.79
C HIS A 75 -10.18 -0.95 2.54
N PRO A 76 -10.86 0.16 2.21
CA PRO A 76 -11.71 0.23 1.03
C PRO A 76 -11.01 -0.12 -0.28
N ASN A 77 -9.74 0.23 -0.43
CA ASN A 77 -9.01 0.11 -1.70
C ASN A 77 -8.02 -1.06 -1.76
N ILE A 78 -7.98 -1.87 -0.71
CA ILE A 78 -7.14 -3.07 -0.65
C ILE A 78 -8.05 -4.20 -0.17
N ASN A 79 -8.16 -5.27 -0.97
CA ASN A 79 -9.01 -6.39 -0.57
C ASN A 79 -8.29 -7.31 0.45
N LEU A 80 -9.03 -8.27 1.00
CA LEU A 80 -8.50 -9.17 2.03
C LEU A 80 -7.41 -10.11 1.49
N GLU A 81 -7.35 -10.31 0.19
CA GLU A 81 -6.31 -11.10 -0.49
C GLU A 81 -5.07 -10.27 -0.84
N GLY A 82 -5.09 -8.96 -0.60
CA GLY A 82 -3.95 -8.08 -0.82
C GLY A 82 -3.91 -7.38 -2.17
N LYS A 83 -4.96 -7.50 -2.98
CA LYS A 83 -5.04 -6.74 -4.24
C LYS A 83 -5.23 -5.26 -3.93
N VAL A 84 -4.47 -4.41 -4.60
CA VAL A 84 -4.47 -2.96 -4.40
C VAL A 84 -5.16 -2.26 -5.56
N CYS A 85 -6.14 -1.40 -5.25
CA CYS A 85 -6.78 -0.52 -6.23
C CYS A 85 -6.13 0.86 -6.18
N LEU A 86 -5.32 1.15 -7.18
CA LEU A 86 -4.64 2.43 -7.32
C LEU A 86 -4.64 2.82 -8.80
N ASN A 87 -5.27 3.96 -9.14
CA ASN A 87 -5.46 4.37 -10.54
C ASN A 87 -4.13 4.51 -11.29
N ILE A 88 -3.09 4.98 -10.62
CA ILE A 88 -1.75 5.12 -11.20
C ILE A 88 -1.18 3.77 -11.67
N LEU A 89 -1.64 2.64 -11.11
CA LEU A 89 -1.22 1.30 -11.52
C LEU A 89 -2.04 0.73 -12.68
N ARG A 90 -3.06 1.43 -13.14
CA ARG A 90 -3.98 0.97 -14.18
C ARG A 90 -4.18 2.02 -15.27
N GLU A 91 -5.29 2.73 -15.20
CA GLU A 91 -5.75 3.66 -16.24
C GLU A 91 -4.85 4.89 -16.38
N ASP A 92 -4.32 5.37 -15.26
CA ASP A 92 -3.51 6.58 -15.22
C ASP A 92 -2.02 6.31 -15.31
N TRP A 93 -1.61 5.06 -15.52
CA TRP A 93 -0.20 4.73 -15.68
C TRP A 93 0.36 5.31 -16.97
N LYS A 94 1.51 5.96 -16.85
CA LYS A 94 2.27 6.52 -17.98
C LYS A 94 3.75 6.17 -17.80
N PRO A 95 4.49 5.91 -18.90
CA PRO A 95 5.92 5.57 -18.81
C PRO A 95 6.80 6.61 -18.12
N VAL A 96 6.34 7.87 -18.05
CA VAL A 96 7.05 8.94 -17.34
C VAL A 96 6.92 8.83 -15.82
N LEU A 97 5.93 8.07 -15.34
CA LEU A 97 5.78 7.82 -13.91
C LEU A 97 6.85 6.85 -13.43
N ASP A 98 7.21 6.96 -12.17
CA ASP A 98 8.25 6.14 -11.55
C ASP A 98 7.72 5.37 -10.32
N ILE A 99 8.59 4.56 -9.75
CA ILE A 99 8.26 3.79 -8.54
C ILE A 99 7.94 4.72 -7.37
N ASN A 100 8.57 5.88 -7.30
CA ASN A 100 8.27 6.87 -6.26
C ASN A 100 6.82 7.32 -6.30
N ALA A 101 6.29 7.58 -7.51
CA ALA A 101 4.90 7.97 -7.68
C ALA A 101 3.95 6.89 -7.16
N VAL A 102 4.27 5.61 -7.38
CA VAL A 102 3.47 4.49 -6.87
C VAL A 102 3.53 4.43 -5.35
N ILE A 103 4.71 4.58 -4.76
CA ILE A 103 4.87 4.55 -3.30
C ILE A 103 4.12 5.72 -2.65
N TYR A 104 4.20 6.93 -3.20
CA TYR A 104 3.42 8.07 -2.73
C TYR A 104 1.91 7.82 -2.83
N GLY A 105 1.46 7.19 -3.92
CA GLY A 105 0.07 6.80 -4.08
C GLY A 105 -0.39 5.81 -3.01
N LEU A 106 0.44 4.82 -2.66
CA LEU A 106 0.16 3.88 -1.57
C LEU A 106 0.06 4.60 -0.22
N ILE A 107 1.01 5.46 0.09
CA ILE A 107 1.00 6.24 1.33
C ILE A 107 -0.27 7.08 1.40
N TYR A 108 -0.65 7.72 0.30
CA TYR A 108 -1.85 8.54 0.22
C TYR A 108 -3.12 7.76 0.53
N LEU A 109 -3.22 6.48 0.12
CA LEU A 109 -4.37 5.64 0.43
C LEU A 109 -4.60 5.45 1.92
N PHE A 110 -3.55 5.52 2.74
CA PHE A 110 -3.67 5.43 4.20
C PHE A 110 -4.19 6.74 4.81
N TYR A 111 -3.91 7.88 4.20
CA TYR A 111 -4.37 9.18 4.67
C TYR A 111 -5.75 9.54 4.13
N GLU A 112 -6.04 9.17 2.88
CA GLU A 112 -7.28 9.45 2.17
C GLU A 112 -7.83 8.19 1.50
N PRO A 113 -8.48 7.28 2.24
CA PRO A 113 -9.16 6.14 1.61
C PRO A 113 -10.21 6.63 0.61
N ASN A 114 -10.26 6.00 -0.55
CA ASN A 114 -11.19 6.37 -1.62
C ASN A 114 -12.37 5.39 -1.69
N PRO A 115 -13.55 5.75 -1.17
CA PRO A 115 -14.70 4.85 -1.22
C PRO A 115 -15.38 4.77 -2.58
N ASP A 116 -14.99 5.60 -3.56
CA ASP A 116 -15.66 5.68 -4.86
C ASP A 116 -15.22 4.60 -5.84
N ASP A 117 -14.04 4.00 -5.64
CA ASP A 117 -13.53 2.90 -6.46
C ASP A 117 -13.00 1.78 -5.56
N PRO A 118 -13.89 1.07 -4.86
CA PRO A 118 -13.47 0.12 -3.84
C PRO A 118 -13.16 -1.26 -4.39
N LEU A 119 -12.27 -1.99 -3.69
CA LEU A 119 -12.12 -3.44 -3.79
C LEU A 119 -12.80 -4.16 -2.63
N ASN A 120 -12.82 -3.53 -1.46
CA ASN A 120 -13.58 -4.00 -0.31
C ASN A 120 -14.84 -3.14 -0.17
N HIS A 121 -15.93 -3.61 -0.75
CA HIS A 121 -17.19 -2.85 -0.82
C HIS A 121 -17.82 -2.63 0.56
N GLU A 122 -17.71 -3.58 1.47
CA GLU A 122 -18.24 -3.45 2.84
C GLU A 122 -17.50 -2.37 3.60
N ALA A 123 -16.17 -2.34 3.51
CA ALA A 123 -15.34 -1.31 4.13
C ALA A 123 -15.67 0.09 3.57
N ALA A 124 -15.81 0.19 2.24
CA ALA A 124 -16.13 1.45 1.57
C ALA A 124 -17.51 1.98 1.96
N GLU A 125 -18.51 1.11 2.00
CA GLU A 125 -19.87 1.48 2.40
C GLU A 125 -19.91 1.93 3.85
N LEU A 126 -19.26 1.21 4.75
CA LEU A 126 -19.20 1.58 6.15
C LEU A 126 -18.46 2.93 6.34
N PHE A 127 -17.36 3.13 5.62
CA PHE A 127 -16.61 4.39 5.65
C PHE A 127 -17.50 5.58 5.27
N ARG A 128 -18.36 5.43 4.25
CA ARG A 128 -19.31 6.47 3.85
C ARG A 128 -20.43 6.69 4.86
N ARG A 129 -21.00 5.58 5.36
CA ARG A 129 -22.21 5.60 6.18
C ARG A 129 -21.92 6.00 7.62
N ASP A 130 -20.84 5.46 8.21
CA ASP A 130 -20.53 5.63 9.63
C ASP A 130 -19.01 5.53 9.84
N VAL A 131 -18.35 6.67 9.73
CA VAL A 131 -16.89 6.75 9.86
C VAL A 131 -16.41 6.35 11.26
N ASN A 132 -17.23 6.59 12.30
CA ASN A 132 -16.86 6.21 13.66
C ASN A 132 -16.88 4.69 13.85
N GLN A 133 -17.87 4.01 13.27
CA GLN A 133 -17.90 2.56 13.28
C GLN A 133 -16.78 1.97 12.42
N PHE A 134 -16.50 2.59 11.29
CA PHE A 134 -15.36 2.20 10.46
C PHE A 134 -14.06 2.26 11.26
N GLN A 135 -13.82 3.33 11.98
CA GLN A 135 -12.64 3.49 12.84
C GLN A 135 -12.55 2.39 13.89
N ARG A 136 -13.66 2.07 14.55
CA ARG A 136 -13.70 1.00 15.57
C ARG A 136 -13.35 -0.37 14.96
N LEU A 137 -13.85 -0.66 13.76
CA LEU A 137 -13.54 -1.92 13.08
C LEU A 137 -12.06 -1.98 12.65
N VAL A 138 -11.52 -0.87 12.15
CA VAL A 138 -10.08 -0.80 11.84
C VAL A 138 -9.24 -1.06 13.09
N GLU A 139 -9.53 -0.40 14.20
CA GLU A 139 -8.83 -0.61 15.48
C GLU A 139 -8.90 -2.07 15.94
N ARG A 140 -10.06 -2.69 15.78
CA ARG A 140 -10.24 -4.12 16.12
C ARG A 140 -9.31 -5.00 15.27
N THR A 141 -9.21 -4.74 13.98
CA THR A 141 -8.30 -5.50 13.09
C THR A 141 -6.84 -5.27 13.45
N LEU A 142 -6.46 -4.04 13.80
CA LEU A 142 -5.09 -3.71 14.21
C LEU A 142 -4.65 -4.48 15.46
N ARG A 143 -5.59 -4.77 16.34
CA ARG A 143 -5.35 -5.54 17.57
C ARG A 143 -5.39 -7.07 17.38
N GLY A 144 -5.56 -7.52 16.14
CA GLY A 144 -5.59 -8.95 15.83
C GLY A 144 -6.98 -9.57 15.98
N GLY A 145 -8.04 -8.79 15.89
CA GLY A 145 -9.40 -9.29 16.00
C GLY A 145 -9.88 -10.07 14.78
N ILE A 146 -11.04 -10.70 14.93
CA ILE A 146 -11.75 -11.41 13.86
C ILE A 146 -12.87 -10.49 13.35
N LEU A 147 -12.99 -10.37 12.04
CA LEU A 147 -14.06 -9.62 11.40
C LEU A 147 -14.68 -10.48 10.31
N ASP A 148 -15.99 -10.78 10.43
CA ASP A 148 -16.75 -11.63 9.50
C ASP A 148 -16.04 -12.94 9.16
N GLY A 149 -15.52 -13.62 10.19
CA GLY A 149 -14.79 -14.89 10.07
C GLY A 149 -13.34 -14.76 9.60
N THR A 150 -12.88 -13.55 9.31
CA THR A 150 -11.50 -13.30 8.88
C THR A 150 -10.63 -12.89 10.07
N GLN A 151 -9.57 -13.63 10.31
CA GLN A 151 -8.58 -13.32 11.35
C GLN A 151 -7.55 -12.33 10.83
N PHE A 152 -7.30 -11.28 11.60
CA PHE A 152 -6.26 -10.29 11.29
C PHE A 152 -5.05 -10.48 12.19
N GLN A 153 -3.87 -10.16 11.68
CA GLN A 153 -2.65 -10.17 12.45
C GLN A 153 -2.60 -8.95 13.37
N ARG A 154 -2.15 -9.13 14.60
CA ARG A 154 -1.94 -8.00 15.50
C ARG A 154 -0.77 -7.14 15.01
N LEU A 155 -1.01 -5.86 14.80
CA LEU A 155 -0.04 -4.90 14.24
C LEU A 155 0.32 -3.77 15.22
N VAL A 156 -0.48 -3.62 16.27
CA VAL A 156 -0.25 -2.59 17.30
C VAL A 156 -0.34 -3.13 18.72
#